data_30f34df4f0a374c0372c1d4e5e448bf2
#
_entry.id   30f34df4f0a374c0372c1d4e5e448bf2
#
_cell.length_a   1.000
_cell.length_b   1.000
_cell.length_c   1.000
_cell.angle_alpha   90.00
_cell.angle_beta   90.00
_cell.angle_gamma   90.00
#
_symmetry.space_group_name_H-M   'P 1'
#
loop_
_entity.id
_entity.type
_entity.pdbx_description
1 polymer ?
#
loop_
_entity_poly.entity_id
_entity_poly.type
_entity_poly.pdbx_seq_one_letter_code
_entity_poly.pdbx_strand_id
1 'polypeptide(L)'
;DALAVFVNKDNPIKGLTMEQVDAVFSSTLKCGEAKAATKWSDLGLDGNWSSKDLQLFGRNSVSGTYGYFKEHALCNGDFKSGVNEQPGSASVVQSVSASLNGIGYSGIGYVTSGVRALPLGEKADALVEPSYENCLSGKYPLGRFLFVYVNKAPNKPLAPLEAEFIKLVLSQQGQQVVVKDGYIPLPAKV
;
A
#
# COMPACT_ATOMS: atom_id res chain seq x y z
N ASP A 1 -2.32 -5.05 -8.34
CA ASP A 1 -2.42 -4.70 -6.92
C ASP A 1 -1.77 -3.33 -6.67
N ALA A 2 -2.16 -2.70 -5.60
CA ALA A 2 -1.47 -1.52 -5.06
C ALA A 2 -1.52 -1.55 -3.54
N LEU A 3 -0.46 -1.05 -2.92
CA LEU A 3 -0.47 -0.73 -1.50
C LEU A 3 -0.86 0.73 -1.32
N ALA A 4 -1.67 1.00 -0.33
CA ALA A 4 -2.04 2.35 0.03
C ALA A 4 -1.64 2.67 1.48
N VAL A 5 -1.34 3.92 1.73
CA VAL A 5 -1.25 4.49 3.06
C VAL A 5 -2.63 5.00 3.42
N PHE A 6 -3.19 4.49 4.50
CA PHE A 6 -4.53 4.82 5.00
C PHE A 6 -4.45 5.73 6.21
N VAL A 7 -5.37 6.65 6.29
CA VAL A 7 -5.66 7.44 7.49
C VAL A 7 -7.14 7.32 7.85
N ASN A 8 -7.49 7.66 9.09
CA ASN A 8 -8.89 7.79 9.47
C ASN A 8 -9.62 8.75 8.52
N LYS A 9 -10.87 8.46 8.21
CA LYS A 9 -11.70 9.26 7.28
C LYS A 9 -11.76 10.76 7.63
N ASP A 10 -11.68 11.09 8.94
CA ASP A 10 -11.79 12.45 9.47
C ASP A 10 -10.43 13.17 9.57
N ASN A 11 -9.33 12.51 9.18
CA ASN A 11 -8.00 13.13 9.15
C ASN A 11 -7.90 14.10 7.95
N PRO A 12 -7.50 15.38 8.13
CA PRO A 12 -7.51 16.38 7.07
C PRO A 12 -6.30 16.33 6.13
N ILE A 13 -5.30 15.48 6.37
CA ILE A 13 -4.08 15.46 5.55
C ILE A 13 -4.40 15.15 4.09
N LYS A 14 -3.83 15.90 3.16
CA LYS A 14 -4.17 15.80 1.73
C LYS A 14 -3.41 14.70 1.00
N GLY A 15 -2.24 14.32 1.48
CA GLY A 15 -1.37 13.30 0.89
C GLY A 15 0.02 13.39 1.49
N LEU A 16 0.94 12.51 1.07
CA LEU A 16 2.31 12.44 1.55
C LEU A 16 3.30 12.24 0.40
N THR A 17 4.49 12.80 0.54
CA THR A 17 5.62 12.39 -0.29
C THR A 17 6.15 11.03 0.18
N MET A 18 6.88 10.33 -0.70
CA MET A 18 7.52 9.06 -0.33
C MET A 18 8.55 9.23 0.78
N GLU A 19 9.28 10.35 0.81
CA GLU A 19 10.16 10.71 1.91
C GLU A 19 9.39 10.88 3.22
N GLN A 20 8.22 11.55 3.20
CA GLN A 20 7.36 11.65 4.38
C GLN A 20 6.81 10.30 4.84
N VAL A 21 6.48 9.40 3.92
CA VAL A 21 6.08 8.02 4.27
C VAL A 21 7.21 7.29 5.00
N ASP A 22 8.45 7.40 4.51
CA ASP A 22 9.63 6.88 5.20
C ASP A 22 9.77 7.52 6.59
N ALA A 23 9.67 8.84 6.71
CA ALA A 23 9.75 9.55 7.99
C ALA A 23 8.69 9.09 9.01
N VAL A 24 7.51 8.70 8.53
CA VAL A 24 6.42 8.16 9.36
C VAL A 24 6.74 6.76 9.89
N PHE A 25 7.16 5.84 9.03
CA PHE A 25 7.24 4.42 9.36
C PHE A 25 8.66 3.91 9.65
N SER A 26 9.70 4.59 9.16
CA SER A 26 11.09 4.15 9.28
C SER A 26 11.80 4.74 10.51
N SER A 27 12.70 3.95 11.07
CA SER A 27 13.67 4.38 12.09
C SER A 27 15.02 4.81 11.50
N THR A 28 15.28 4.46 10.23
CA THR A 28 16.57 4.65 9.56
C THR A 28 16.58 5.77 8.52
N LEU A 29 15.42 6.26 8.11
CA LEU A 29 15.23 7.42 7.21
C LEU A 29 16.03 7.33 5.90
N LYS A 30 16.03 6.16 5.26
CA LYS A 30 16.89 5.92 4.09
C LYS A 30 16.40 6.58 2.80
N CYS A 31 15.14 7.05 2.76
CA CYS A 31 14.61 7.75 1.59
C CYS A 31 14.96 9.24 1.54
N GLY A 32 15.58 9.81 2.58
CA GLY A 32 16.16 11.14 2.48
C GLY A 32 15.67 12.18 3.49
N GLU A 33 14.58 11.90 4.24
CA GLU A 33 14.12 12.83 5.26
C GLU A 33 15.15 12.99 6.39
N ALA A 34 15.33 14.24 6.86
CA ALA A 34 16.29 14.55 7.90
C ALA A 34 15.82 14.17 9.31
N LYS A 35 14.50 14.00 9.50
CA LYS A 35 13.88 13.76 10.81
C LYS A 35 12.69 12.83 10.72
N ALA A 36 12.61 11.90 11.66
CA ALA A 36 11.44 11.05 11.80
C ALA A 36 10.20 11.86 12.22
N ALA A 37 9.06 11.59 11.57
CA ALA A 37 7.79 12.14 11.98
C ALA A 37 7.21 11.34 13.15
N THR A 38 6.78 12.02 14.20
CA THR A 38 6.17 11.45 15.39
C THR A 38 4.78 12.02 15.67
N LYS A 39 4.54 13.23 15.20
CA LYS A 39 3.28 13.97 15.34
C LYS A 39 2.73 14.37 13.98
N TRP A 40 1.43 14.63 13.93
CA TRP A 40 0.79 15.14 12.73
C TRP A 40 1.30 16.54 12.32
N SER A 41 1.83 17.34 13.27
CA SER A 41 2.53 18.59 12.96
C SER A 41 3.82 18.40 12.16
N ASP A 42 4.51 17.28 12.32
CA ASP A 42 5.70 16.97 11.52
C ASP A 42 5.36 16.75 10.02
N LEU A 43 4.07 16.49 9.75
CA LEU A 43 3.53 16.33 8.39
C LEU A 43 2.74 17.57 7.90
N GLY A 44 2.85 18.69 8.63
CA GLY A 44 2.25 19.96 8.24
C GLY A 44 0.81 20.18 8.70
N LEU A 45 0.26 19.35 9.59
CA LEU A 45 -1.04 19.62 10.20
C LEU A 45 -0.89 20.52 11.41
N ASP A 46 -1.78 21.51 11.54
CA ASP A 46 -1.84 22.50 12.60
C ASP A 46 -3.11 22.36 13.47
N GLY A 47 -3.36 23.37 14.30
CA GLY A 47 -4.54 23.45 15.16
C GLY A 47 -4.66 22.22 16.09
N ASN A 48 -5.84 21.63 16.13
CA ASN A 48 -6.15 20.46 16.97
C ASN A 48 -5.36 19.19 16.61
N TRP A 49 -4.65 19.19 15.49
CA TRP A 49 -3.84 18.05 15.02
C TRP A 49 -2.37 18.18 15.40
N SER A 50 -1.88 19.40 15.68
CA SER A 50 -0.45 19.66 15.91
C SER A 50 0.15 18.87 17.08
N SER A 51 -0.63 18.61 18.12
CA SER A 51 -0.16 17.88 19.31
C SER A 51 -0.42 16.37 19.27
N LYS A 52 -1.17 15.88 18.26
CA LYS A 52 -1.53 14.46 18.17
C LYS A 52 -0.35 13.63 17.68
N ASP A 53 0.00 12.60 18.44
CA ASP A 53 1.02 11.63 18.04
C ASP A 53 0.47 10.74 16.90
N LEU A 54 1.36 10.32 16.00
CA LEU A 54 1.07 9.33 14.96
C LEU A 54 0.89 7.96 15.61
N GLN A 55 -0.24 7.29 15.34
CA GLN A 55 -0.46 5.92 15.74
C GLN A 55 -0.30 5.01 14.52
N LEU A 56 0.80 4.23 14.52
CA LEU A 56 1.25 3.50 13.34
C LEU A 56 0.69 2.08 13.31
N PHE A 57 0.16 1.65 12.16
CA PHE A 57 -0.33 0.30 11.92
C PHE A 57 0.28 -0.27 10.65
N GLY A 58 0.71 -1.54 10.70
CA GLY A 58 1.31 -2.21 9.57
C GLY A 58 1.10 -3.72 9.59
N ARG A 59 1.70 -4.40 8.62
CA ARG A 59 1.70 -5.85 8.53
C ARG A 59 2.91 -6.42 9.24
N ASN A 60 2.82 -7.64 9.66
CA ASN A 60 3.94 -8.38 10.24
C ASN A 60 4.96 -8.82 9.16
N SER A 61 6.15 -9.22 9.59
CA SER A 61 7.29 -9.55 8.71
C SER A 61 7.10 -10.76 7.79
N VAL A 62 6.11 -11.62 8.05
CA VAL A 62 5.80 -12.77 7.16
C VAL A 62 4.91 -12.37 5.97
N SER A 63 4.45 -11.13 5.92
CA SER A 63 3.60 -10.60 4.85
C SER A 63 4.42 -10.09 3.67
N GLY A 64 4.05 -10.48 2.45
CA GLY A 64 4.59 -9.85 1.23
C GLY A 64 4.31 -8.35 1.15
N THR A 65 3.24 -7.86 1.79
CA THR A 65 2.94 -6.43 1.92
C THR A 65 3.98 -5.71 2.79
N TYR A 66 4.43 -6.33 3.89
CA TYR A 66 5.52 -5.81 4.71
C TYR A 66 6.82 -5.69 3.90
N GLY A 67 7.24 -6.76 3.22
CA GLY A 67 8.47 -6.77 2.43
C GLY A 67 8.45 -5.74 1.30
N TYR A 68 7.35 -5.67 0.56
CA TYR A 68 7.19 -4.70 -0.52
C TYR A 68 7.20 -3.24 -0.01
N PHE A 69 6.49 -2.96 1.08
CA PHE A 69 6.48 -1.61 1.67
C PHE A 69 7.88 -1.22 2.19
N LYS A 70 8.59 -2.13 2.84
CA LYS A 70 9.98 -1.91 3.29
C LYS A 70 10.89 -1.55 2.13
N GLU A 71 10.79 -2.25 1.01
CA GLU A 71 11.63 -2.03 -0.17
C GLU A 71 11.30 -0.70 -0.86
N HIS A 72 10.02 -0.44 -1.15
CA HIS A 72 9.61 0.65 -2.03
C HIS A 72 9.24 1.94 -1.30
N ALA A 73 8.80 1.86 -0.06
CA ALA A 73 8.39 3.03 0.71
C ALA A 73 9.39 3.45 1.79
N LEU A 74 10.28 2.54 2.22
CA LEU A 74 11.29 2.82 3.24
C LEU A 74 12.73 2.68 2.71
N CYS A 75 12.91 2.57 1.39
CA CYS A 75 14.23 2.42 0.75
C CYS A 75 15.08 1.32 1.42
N ASN A 76 14.48 0.18 1.75
CA ASN A 76 15.05 -0.90 2.57
C ASN A 76 15.46 -0.45 3.99
N GLY A 77 14.86 0.62 4.50
CA GLY A 77 15.01 1.05 5.90
C GLY A 77 14.30 0.11 6.88
N ASP A 78 14.60 0.27 8.17
CA ASP A 78 13.97 -0.53 9.21
C ASP A 78 12.73 0.19 9.74
N PHE A 79 11.67 -0.57 9.99
CA PHE A 79 10.47 -0.03 10.62
C PHE A 79 10.75 0.48 12.05
N LYS A 80 10.00 1.49 12.48
CA LYS A 80 9.95 1.90 13.88
C LYS A 80 9.40 0.77 14.75
N SER A 81 9.94 0.59 15.94
CA SER A 81 9.41 -0.37 16.93
C SER A 81 7.99 -0.07 17.39
N GLY A 82 7.53 1.18 17.19
CA GLY A 82 6.16 1.61 17.52
C GLY A 82 5.10 1.26 16.46
N VAL A 83 5.45 0.59 15.37
CA VAL A 83 4.45 0.11 14.40
C VAL A 83 3.69 -1.06 14.99
N ASN A 84 2.37 -0.91 15.16
CA ASN A 84 1.49 -1.98 15.61
C ASN A 84 1.29 -2.99 14.48
N GLU A 85 1.98 -4.10 14.56
CA GLU A 85 1.89 -5.17 13.56
C GLU A 85 0.56 -5.90 13.62
N GLN A 86 -0.08 -6.06 12.47
CA GLN A 86 -1.35 -6.73 12.29
C GLN A 86 -1.20 -8.00 11.45
N PRO A 87 -1.94 -9.08 11.77
CA PRO A 87 -1.83 -10.34 11.04
C PRO A 87 -2.43 -10.29 9.63
N GLY A 88 -3.35 -9.36 9.38
CA GLY A 88 -4.08 -9.23 8.12
C GLY A 88 -4.26 -7.80 7.65
N SER A 89 -4.50 -7.63 6.34
CA SER A 89 -4.75 -6.33 5.72
C SER A 89 -6.03 -5.68 6.23
N ALA A 90 -7.09 -6.45 6.41
CA ALA A 90 -8.34 -5.97 6.97
C ALA A 90 -8.17 -5.44 8.41
N SER A 91 -7.34 -6.10 9.23
CA SER A 91 -7.07 -5.68 10.61
C SER A 91 -6.33 -4.34 10.66
N VAL A 92 -5.40 -4.07 9.73
CA VAL A 92 -4.76 -2.75 9.61
C VAL A 92 -5.80 -1.66 9.36
N VAL A 93 -6.65 -1.86 8.34
CA VAL A 93 -7.70 -0.88 7.97
C VAL A 93 -8.68 -0.66 9.12
N GLN A 94 -9.09 -1.73 9.81
CA GLN A 94 -9.96 -1.63 10.98
C GLN A 94 -9.33 -0.82 12.11
N SER A 95 -8.05 -1.05 12.40
CA SER A 95 -7.31 -0.33 13.45
C SER A 95 -7.19 1.16 13.11
N VAL A 96 -6.87 1.51 11.85
CA VAL A 96 -6.84 2.90 11.38
C VAL A 96 -8.23 3.55 11.47
N SER A 97 -9.29 2.83 11.08
CA SER A 97 -10.66 3.32 11.18
C SER A 97 -11.08 3.63 12.62
N ALA A 98 -10.63 2.83 13.58
CA ALA A 98 -10.93 3.01 15.01
C ALA A 98 -10.08 4.10 15.69
N SER A 99 -9.02 4.57 15.06
CA SER A 99 -8.06 5.54 15.62
C SER A 99 -8.07 6.84 14.83
N LEU A 100 -8.53 7.94 15.45
CA LEU A 100 -8.58 9.25 14.80
C LEU A 100 -7.20 9.73 14.30
N ASN A 101 -6.14 9.45 15.06
CA ASN A 101 -4.74 9.78 14.74
C ASN A 101 -3.97 8.60 14.11
N GLY A 102 -4.71 7.57 13.68
CA GLY A 102 -4.16 6.39 13.02
C GLY A 102 -3.68 6.64 11.60
N ILE A 103 -2.55 6.03 11.29
CA ILE A 103 -2.01 5.91 9.93
C ILE A 103 -1.47 4.48 9.75
N GLY A 104 -1.73 3.88 8.61
CA GLY A 104 -1.30 2.49 8.37
C GLY A 104 -1.17 2.19 6.89
N TYR A 105 -0.52 1.08 6.54
CA TYR A 105 -0.39 0.62 5.15
C TYR A 105 -0.99 -0.77 4.95
N SER A 106 -1.67 -0.93 3.83
CA SER A 106 -2.34 -2.19 3.46
C SER A 106 -2.65 -2.21 1.97
N GLY A 107 -3.19 -3.32 1.46
CA GLY A 107 -3.70 -3.39 0.09
C GLY A 107 -4.89 -2.46 -0.14
N ILE A 108 -4.93 -1.80 -1.31
CA ILE A 108 -5.98 -0.83 -1.66
C ILE A 108 -7.39 -1.44 -1.64
N GLY A 109 -7.53 -2.72 -1.97
CA GLY A 109 -8.80 -3.44 -1.98
C GLY A 109 -9.46 -3.59 -0.61
N TYR A 110 -8.76 -3.30 0.48
CA TYR A 110 -9.30 -3.37 1.84
C TYR A 110 -9.88 -2.04 2.35
N VAL A 111 -9.93 -1.00 1.51
CA VAL A 111 -10.52 0.29 1.87
C VAL A 111 -11.97 0.13 2.36
N THR A 112 -12.31 0.84 3.43
CA THR A 112 -13.67 0.91 4.00
C THR A 112 -14.09 2.37 4.15
N SER A 113 -15.37 2.62 4.44
CA SER A 113 -15.89 3.97 4.68
C SER A 113 -15.30 4.67 5.91
N GLY A 114 -14.61 3.95 6.80
CA GLY A 114 -13.96 4.49 7.98
C GLY A 114 -12.54 5.04 7.75
N VAL A 115 -11.98 4.79 6.56
CA VAL A 115 -10.64 5.23 6.18
C VAL A 115 -10.64 5.88 4.82
N ARG A 116 -9.57 6.59 4.49
CA ARG A 116 -9.25 7.01 3.14
C ARG A 116 -7.80 6.71 2.79
N ALA A 117 -7.57 6.32 1.55
CA ALA A 117 -6.24 6.14 1.01
C ALA A 117 -5.64 7.51 0.63
N LEU A 118 -4.37 7.70 0.92
CA LEU A 118 -3.68 8.96 0.63
C LEU A 118 -3.09 8.97 -0.78
N PRO A 119 -3.20 10.11 -1.48
CA PRO A 119 -2.33 10.40 -2.62
C PRO A 119 -0.87 10.37 -2.19
N LEU A 120 -0.01 9.75 -3.00
CA LEU A 120 1.43 9.65 -2.78
C LEU A 120 2.20 10.17 -3.98
N GLY A 121 3.42 10.64 -3.77
CA GLY A 121 4.28 11.08 -4.87
C GLY A 121 5.70 11.42 -4.40
N GLU A 122 6.59 11.70 -5.35
CA GLU A 122 7.96 12.11 -5.05
C GLU A 122 8.04 13.54 -4.51
N LYS A 123 7.07 14.39 -4.89
CA LYS A 123 7.01 15.80 -4.51
C LYS A 123 5.62 16.20 -4.04
N ALA A 124 5.55 17.17 -3.15
CA ALA A 124 4.30 17.64 -2.56
C ALA A 124 3.32 18.28 -3.58
N ASP A 125 3.81 18.79 -4.68
CA ASP A 125 3.03 19.36 -5.79
C ASP A 125 2.66 18.33 -6.88
N ALA A 126 3.10 17.08 -6.73
CA ALA A 126 2.92 15.99 -7.69
C ALA A 126 2.39 14.71 -7.04
N LEU A 127 1.47 14.84 -6.08
CA LEU A 127 0.84 13.70 -5.42
C LEU A 127 -0.20 13.05 -6.34
N VAL A 128 -0.21 11.72 -6.36
CA VAL A 128 -1.03 10.89 -7.26
C VAL A 128 -1.98 10.03 -6.44
N GLU A 129 -3.26 10.07 -6.79
CA GLU A 129 -4.29 9.20 -6.18
C GLU A 129 -4.07 7.73 -6.53
N PRO A 130 -4.37 6.79 -5.61
CA PRO A 130 -4.29 5.36 -5.87
C PRO A 130 -5.47 4.86 -6.73
N SER A 131 -5.71 5.51 -7.88
CA SER A 131 -6.74 5.09 -8.82
C SER A 131 -6.28 3.91 -9.68
N TYR A 132 -7.23 3.18 -10.27
CA TYR A 132 -6.95 2.11 -11.23
C TYR A 132 -5.96 2.57 -12.32
N GLU A 133 -6.24 3.71 -12.95
CA GLU A 133 -5.43 4.25 -14.04
C GLU A 133 -4.01 4.62 -13.61
N ASN A 134 -3.87 5.23 -12.44
CA ASN A 134 -2.58 5.63 -11.90
C ASN A 134 -1.74 4.43 -11.46
N CYS A 135 -2.37 3.40 -10.90
CA CYS A 135 -1.68 2.16 -10.53
C CYS A 135 -1.24 1.38 -11.79
N LEU A 136 -2.11 1.28 -12.79
CA LEU A 136 -1.81 0.55 -14.03
C LEU A 136 -0.74 1.24 -14.88
N SER A 137 -0.75 2.58 -14.93
CA SER A 137 0.25 3.38 -15.67
C SER A 137 1.59 3.52 -14.96
N GLY A 138 1.71 3.02 -13.71
CA GLY A 138 2.91 3.17 -12.88
C GLY A 138 3.12 4.58 -12.33
N LYS A 139 2.13 5.47 -12.43
CA LYS A 139 2.21 6.82 -11.83
C LYS A 139 2.09 6.79 -10.32
N TYR A 140 1.25 5.88 -9.78
CA TYR A 140 1.14 5.70 -8.34
C TYR A 140 2.32 4.87 -7.83
N PRO A 141 3.12 5.35 -6.86
CA PRO A 141 4.43 4.77 -6.55
C PRO A 141 4.39 3.37 -5.90
N LEU A 142 3.27 2.99 -5.28
CA LEU A 142 3.11 1.70 -4.60
C LEU A 142 2.21 0.71 -5.39
N GLY A 143 2.07 0.92 -6.71
CA GLY A 143 1.47 -0.06 -7.61
C GLY A 143 2.41 -1.24 -7.86
N ARG A 144 1.87 -2.47 -7.95
CA ARG A 144 2.66 -3.67 -8.25
C ARG A 144 1.86 -4.71 -9.02
N PHE A 145 2.57 -5.56 -9.77
CA PHE A 145 2.00 -6.78 -10.29
C PHE A 145 2.07 -7.90 -9.24
N LEU A 146 1.06 -8.75 -9.24
CA LEU A 146 1.09 -10.03 -8.56
C LEU A 146 1.46 -11.09 -9.58
N PHE A 147 2.47 -11.91 -9.28
CA PHE A 147 3.00 -12.90 -10.21
C PHE A 147 2.54 -14.30 -9.83
N VAL A 148 2.18 -15.08 -10.83
CA VAL A 148 1.99 -16.52 -10.70
C VAL A 148 3.21 -17.21 -11.30
N TYR A 149 3.91 -17.99 -10.51
CA TYR A 149 5.08 -18.74 -10.93
C TYR A 149 4.67 -20.16 -11.29
N VAL A 150 5.10 -20.64 -12.45
CA VAL A 150 4.86 -22.00 -12.92
C VAL A 150 6.18 -22.74 -13.15
N ASN A 151 6.24 -24.00 -12.77
CA ASN A 151 7.40 -24.85 -13.06
C ASN A 151 7.21 -25.51 -14.41
N LYS A 152 7.88 -25.00 -15.43
CA LYS A 152 7.76 -25.46 -16.81
C LYS A 152 9.13 -25.86 -17.36
N ALA A 153 9.25 -27.11 -17.85
CA ALA A 153 10.46 -27.55 -18.52
C ALA A 153 10.69 -26.74 -19.82
N PRO A 154 11.94 -26.42 -20.16
CA PRO A 154 12.27 -25.76 -21.45
C PRO A 154 11.67 -26.51 -22.63
N ASN A 155 11.07 -25.79 -23.56
CA ASN A 155 10.50 -26.30 -24.81
C ASN A 155 9.36 -27.35 -24.65
N LYS A 156 8.78 -27.49 -23.48
CA LYS A 156 7.59 -28.34 -23.25
C LYS A 156 6.38 -27.46 -22.93
N PRO A 157 5.14 -27.89 -23.29
CA PRO A 157 3.94 -27.19 -22.86
C PRO A 157 3.77 -27.30 -21.33
N LEU A 158 2.96 -26.42 -20.76
CA LEU A 158 2.46 -26.58 -19.39
C LEU A 158 1.63 -27.85 -19.27
N ALA A 159 1.58 -28.43 -18.07
CA ALA A 159 0.62 -29.50 -17.79
C ALA A 159 -0.82 -29.00 -18.02
N PRO A 160 -1.75 -29.85 -18.47
CA PRO A 160 -3.10 -29.42 -18.86
C PRO A 160 -3.83 -28.63 -17.78
N LEU A 161 -3.75 -29.05 -16.52
CA LEU A 161 -4.40 -28.36 -15.40
C LEU A 161 -3.82 -26.97 -15.17
N GLU A 162 -2.49 -26.84 -15.19
CA GLU A 162 -1.81 -25.56 -15.05
C GLU A 162 -2.15 -24.60 -16.20
N ALA A 163 -2.18 -25.12 -17.42
CA ALA A 163 -2.56 -24.35 -18.61
C ALA A 163 -3.98 -23.80 -18.51
N GLU A 164 -4.95 -24.63 -18.11
CA GLU A 164 -6.34 -24.22 -17.94
C GLU A 164 -6.52 -23.23 -16.79
N PHE A 165 -5.79 -23.39 -15.68
CA PHE A 165 -5.78 -22.43 -14.58
C PHE A 165 -5.30 -21.05 -15.04
N ILE A 166 -4.16 -21.00 -15.76
CA ILE A 166 -3.64 -19.72 -16.29
C ILE A 166 -4.61 -19.09 -17.28
N LYS A 167 -5.23 -19.89 -18.17
CA LYS A 167 -6.28 -19.38 -19.08
C LYS A 167 -7.46 -18.78 -18.30
N LEU A 168 -7.91 -19.44 -17.23
CA LEU A 168 -8.96 -18.91 -16.37
C LEU A 168 -8.53 -17.58 -15.73
N VAL A 169 -7.34 -17.51 -15.15
CA VAL A 169 -6.81 -16.28 -14.51
C VAL A 169 -6.79 -15.13 -15.51
N LEU A 170 -6.33 -15.36 -16.74
CA LEU A 170 -6.23 -14.34 -17.79
C LEU A 170 -7.55 -14.08 -18.54
N SER A 171 -8.59 -14.87 -18.30
CA SER A 171 -9.91 -14.69 -18.94
C SER A 171 -10.67 -13.50 -18.34
N GLN A 172 -11.67 -13.00 -19.07
CA GLN A 172 -12.58 -11.98 -18.56
C GLN A 172 -13.25 -12.42 -17.25
N GLN A 173 -13.66 -13.69 -17.15
CA GLN A 173 -14.28 -14.23 -15.94
C GLN A 173 -13.31 -14.24 -14.75
N GLY A 174 -12.06 -14.68 -14.97
CA GLY A 174 -11.02 -14.64 -13.95
C GLY A 174 -10.71 -13.21 -13.50
N GLN A 175 -10.63 -12.27 -14.44
CA GLN A 175 -10.40 -10.86 -14.10
C GLN A 175 -11.60 -10.20 -13.40
N GLN A 176 -12.84 -10.66 -13.64
CA GLN A 176 -13.99 -10.25 -12.83
C GLN A 176 -13.87 -10.71 -11.36
N VAL A 177 -13.33 -11.90 -11.12
CA VAL A 177 -13.03 -12.37 -9.75
C VAL A 177 -11.97 -11.49 -9.11
N VAL A 178 -10.91 -11.12 -9.84
CA VAL A 178 -9.86 -10.18 -9.37
C VAL A 178 -10.47 -8.87 -8.91
N VAL A 179 -11.37 -8.26 -9.70
CA VAL A 179 -12.07 -7.01 -9.34
C VAL A 179 -12.96 -7.21 -8.12
N LYS A 180 -13.72 -8.31 -8.08
CA LYS A 180 -14.65 -8.60 -6.98
C LYS A 180 -13.92 -8.79 -5.64
N ASP A 181 -12.68 -9.27 -5.69
CA ASP A 181 -11.81 -9.44 -4.52
C ASP A 181 -11.02 -8.15 -4.18
N GLY A 182 -11.31 -7.02 -4.82
CA GLY A 182 -10.74 -5.71 -4.53
C GLY A 182 -9.37 -5.43 -5.15
N TYR A 183 -8.93 -6.27 -6.10
CA TYR A 183 -7.68 -6.04 -6.84
C TYR A 183 -7.92 -5.30 -8.16
N ILE A 184 -6.83 -4.82 -8.74
CA ILE A 184 -6.84 -4.12 -10.03
C ILE A 184 -6.71 -5.16 -11.15
N PRO A 185 -7.67 -5.24 -12.09
CA PRO A 185 -7.62 -6.21 -13.18
C PRO A 185 -6.55 -5.85 -14.20
N LEU A 186 -6.10 -6.84 -14.96
CA LEU A 186 -5.25 -6.62 -16.13
C LEU A 186 -6.06 -5.94 -17.25
N PRO A 187 -5.42 -5.09 -18.09
CA PRO A 187 -6.06 -4.53 -19.26
C PRO A 187 -6.40 -5.62 -20.29
N ALA A 188 -7.45 -5.40 -21.10
CA ALA A 188 -7.92 -6.38 -22.08
C ALA A 188 -6.92 -6.77 -23.19
N LYS A 189 -5.81 -6.03 -23.29
CA LYS A 189 -4.72 -6.26 -24.24
C LYS A 189 -3.43 -6.61 -23.51
N VAL A 190 -3.41 -7.74 -22.85
CA VAL A 190 -2.19 -8.37 -22.32
C VAL A 190 -1.93 -9.66 -23.08
#